data_9dd50621ff6e77ee1fa25d6f752e4f79
#
_entry.id   9dd50621ff6e77ee1fa25d6f752e4f79
#
_cell.length_a   1.000
_cell.length_b   1.000
_cell.length_c   1.000
_cell.angle_alpha   90.00
_cell.angle_beta   90.00
_cell.angle_gamma   90.00
#
_symmetry.space_group_name_H-M   'P 1'
#
loop_
_entity.id
_entity.type
_entity.pdbx_description
1 polymer ?
#
loop_
_entity_poly.entity_id
_entity_poly.type
_entity_poly.pdbx_seq_one_letter_code
_entity_poly.pdbx_strand_id
1 'polypeptide(L)'
;IRLNLPLLTEEYRQALAKSLNEKAEQTRKTIRHWREDAWNEIQRNEKEKKMSEDDKFRGKDELQKLVDDYTEKIKSLVEKKKNELV
;
A
#
# COMPACT_ATOMS: atom_id res chain seq x y z
N ILE A 1 36.07 -19.63 7.41
CA ILE A 1 35.14 -19.54 7.68
C ILE A 1 34.30 -18.40 7.79
N ARG A 2 34.74 -17.35 7.99
CA ARG A 2 34.04 -16.23 7.89
C ARG A 2 33.63 -15.98 6.54
N LEU A 3 33.79 -16.82 5.67
CA LEU A 3 33.43 -16.68 4.31
C LEU A 3 31.99 -16.41 4.13
N ASN A 4 31.23 -16.67 5.14
CA ASN A 4 29.81 -16.39 5.04
C ASN A 4 29.52 -14.94 5.03
N LEU A 5 30.42 -14.14 5.54
CA LEU A 5 30.19 -12.73 5.64
C LEU A 5 29.96 -12.02 4.31
N PRO A 6 30.65 -12.43 3.23
CA PRO A 6 30.42 -11.77 1.95
C PRO A 6 29.03 -11.88 1.44
N LEU A 7 28.25 -12.79 1.96
CA LEU A 7 26.87 -12.92 1.54
C LEU A 7 26.04 -11.74 1.96
N LEU A 8 26.52 -10.97 2.93
CA LEU A 8 25.83 -9.79 3.39
C LEU A 8 26.48 -8.54 2.83
N THR A 9 26.93 -8.63 1.60
CA THR A 9 27.55 -7.49 0.93
C THR A 9 26.55 -6.39 0.66
N GLU A 10 27.05 -5.24 0.34
CA GLU A 10 26.24 -4.10 -0.02
C GLU A 10 25.36 -4.40 -1.22
N GLU A 11 25.88 -5.15 -2.18
CA GLU A 11 25.10 -5.55 -3.35
C GLU A 11 23.87 -6.37 -2.98
N TYR A 12 24.05 -7.31 -2.05
CA TYR A 12 22.94 -8.13 -1.58
C TYR A 12 21.88 -7.29 -0.88
N ARG A 13 22.32 -6.36 -0.03
CA ARG A 13 21.41 -5.45 0.66
C ARG A 13 20.64 -4.58 -0.30
N GLN A 14 21.32 -4.06 -1.31
CA GLN A 14 20.67 -3.24 -2.33
C GLN A 14 19.64 -4.04 -3.11
N ALA A 15 19.95 -5.28 -3.45
CA ALA A 15 19.01 -6.15 -4.14
C ALA A 15 17.76 -6.41 -3.31
N LEU A 16 17.94 -6.66 -2.02
CA LEU A 16 16.80 -6.87 -1.11
C LEU A 16 15.97 -5.60 -0.96
N ALA A 17 16.62 -4.46 -0.84
CA ALA A 17 15.91 -3.18 -0.72
C ALA A 17 15.12 -2.88 -1.98
N LYS A 18 15.69 -3.16 -3.14
CA LYS A 18 15.00 -2.99 -4.42
C LYS A 18 13.78 -3.89 -4.52
N SER A 19 13.93 -5.16 -4.16
CA SER A 19 12.83 -6.11 -4.16
C SER A 19 11.70 -5.66 -3.23
N LEU A 20 12.06 -5.16 -2.06
CA LEU A 20 11.12 -4.67 -1.08
C LEU A 20 10.36 -3.45 -1.62
N ASN A 21 11.05 -2.52 -2.26
CA ASN A 21 10.43 -1.36 -2.88
C ASN A 21 9.47 -1.76 -4.00
N GLU A 22 9.85 -2.74 -4.82
CA GLU A 22 8.99 -3.23 -5.89
C GLU A 22 7.70 -3.82 -5.34
N LYS A 23 7.80 -4.61 -4.28
CA LYS A 23 6.62 -5.19 -3.64
C LYS A 23 5.73 -4.11 -3.03
N ALA A 24 6.34 -3.10 -2.42
CA ALA A 24 5.60 -1.99 -1.86
C ALA A 24 4.83 -1.23 -2.94
N GLU A 25 5.47 -1.00 -4.08
CA GLU A 25 4.82 -0.34 -5.21
C GLU A 25 3.66 -1.14 -5.77
N GLN A 26 3.81 -2.45 -5.89
CA GLN A 26 2.73 -3.32 -6.34
C GLN A 26 1.56 -3.27 -5.38
N THR A 27 1.83 -3.28 -4.09
CA THR A 27 0.78 -3.19 -3.07
C THR A 27 0.05 -1.85 -3.14
N ARG A 28 0.79 -0.76 -3.35
CA ARG A 28 0.18 0.55 -3.51
C ARG A 28 -0.72 0.62 -4.73
N LYS A 29 -0.31 0.02 -5.83
CA LYS A 29 -1.14 -0.06 -7.04
C LYS A 29 -2.41 -0.84 -6.78
N THR A 30 -2.32 -1.94 -6.07
CA THR A 30 -3.48 -2.75 -5.71
C THR A 30 -4.45 -1.96 -4.84
N ILE A 31 -3.94 -1.21 -3.88
CA ILE A 31 -4.77 -0.37 -3.01
C ILE A 31 -5.47 0.72 -3.82
N ARG A 32 -4.76 1.35 -4.75
CA ARG A 32 -5.37 2.36 -5.62
C ARG A 32 -6.49 1.78 -6.46
N HIS A 33 -6.26 0.58 -6.98
CA HIS A 33 -7.25 -0.11 -7.78
C HIS A 33 -8.51 -0.41 -6.95
N TRP A 34 -8.33 -0.89 -5.73
CA TRP A 34 -9.43 -1.13 -4.81
C TRP A 34 -10.19 0.15 -4.52
N ARG A 35 -9.47 1.24 -4.34
CA ARG A 35 -10.10 2.54 -4.09
C ARG A 35 -10.99 2.95 -5.25
N GLU A 36 -10.49 2.80 -6.46
CA GLU A 36 -11.26 3.11 -7.66
C GLU A 36 -12.49 2.23 -7.80
N ASP A 37 -12.33 0.94 -7.59
CA ASP A 37 -13.45 -0.01 -7.68
C ASP A 37 -14.52 0.32 -6.62
N ALA A 38 -14.10 0.56 -5.40
CA ALA A 38 -15.03 0.91 -4.32
C ALA A 38 -15.73 2.23 -4.60
N TRP A 39 -15.00 3.22 -5.10
CA TRP A 39 -15.57 4.52 -5.44
C TRP A 39 -16.58 4.39 -6.58
N ASN A 40 -16.26 3.63 -7.60
CA ASN A 40 -17.17 3.38 -8.71
C ASN A 40 -18.46 2.69 -8.23
N GLU A 41 -18.33 1.77 -7.31
CA GLU A 41 -19.49 1.11 -6.74
C GLU A 41 -20.35 2.06 -5.91
N ILE A 42 -19.74 2.93 -5.14
CA ILE A 42 -20.43 3.96 -4.37
C ILE A 42 -21.20 4.89 -5.31
N GLN A 43 -20.56 5.34 -6.38
CA GLN A 43 -21.21 6.20 -7.38
C GLN A 43 -22.38 5.50 -8.04
N ARG A 44 -22.25 4.24 -8.36
CA ARG A 44 -23.31 3.46 -8.97
C ARG A 44 -24.50 3.31 -8.01
N ASN A 45 -24.23 3.04 -6.74
CA ASN A 45 -25.29 2.92 -5.74
C ASN A 45 -26.06 4.22 -5.57
N GLU A 46 -25.37 5.35 -5.64
CA GLU A 46 -26.02 6.64 -5.58
C GLU A 46 -26.93 6.85 -6.80
N LYS A 47 -26.42 6.54 -8.00
CA LYS A 47 -27.20 6.66 -9.21
C LYS A 47 -28.46 5.80 -9.19
N GLU A 48 -28.35 4.62 -8.61
CA GLU A 48 -29.48 3.71 -8.47
C GLU A 48 -30.38 4.05 -7.28
N LYS A 49 -30.08 5.16 -6.60
CA LYS A 49 -30.83 5.63 -5.44
C LYS A 49 -30.83 4.66 -4.26
N LYS A 50 -29.83 3.80 -4.20
CA LYS A 50 -29.62 2.92 -3.06
C LYS A 50 -28.88 3.62 -1.93
N MET A 51 -28.30 4.77 -2.22
CA MET A 51 -27.48 5.52 -1.30
C MET A 51 -27.77 7.01 -1.50
N SER A 52 -27.84 7.76 -0.40
CA SER A 52 -28.03 9.19 -0.48
C SER A 52 -26.73 9.90 -0.81
N GLU A 53 -26.83 11.17 -1.20
CA GLU A 53 -25.66 11.98 -1.49
C GLU A 53 -24.77 12.15 -0.27
N ASP A 54 -25.37 12.33 0.91
CA ASP A 54 -24.63 12.44 2.16
C ASP A 54 -23.87 11.15 2.47
N ASP A 55 -24.50 10.01 2.24
CA ASP A 55 -23.86 8.72 2.44
C ASP A 55 -22.70 8.53 1.47
N LYS A 56 -22.83 9.03 0.25
CA LYS A 56 -21.77 8.98 -0.74
C LYS A 56 -20.53 9.74 -0.26
N PHE A 57 -20.72 10.94 0.23
CA PHE A 57 -19.60 11.75 0.73
C PHE A 57 -18.97 11.11 1.96
N ARG A 58 -19.79 10.57 2.85
CA ARG A 58 -19.27 9.85 4.02
C ARG A 58 -18.46 8.63 3.62
N GLY A 59 -18.97 7.87 2.66
CA GLY A 59 -18.26 6.70 2.14
C GLY A 59 -16.94 7.08 1.50
N LYS A 60 -16.90 8.19 0.77
CA LYS A 60 -15.66 8.69 0.17
C LYS A 60 -14.63 9.03 1.24
N ASP A 61 -15.03 9.72 2.30
CA ASP A 61 -14.12 10.09 3.38
C ASP A 61 -13.59 8.86 4.11
N GLU A 62 -14.45 7.90 4.39
CA GLU A 62 -14.03 6.66 5.05
C GLU A 62 -13.08 5.85 4.18
N LEU A 63 -13.37 5.79 2.88
CA LEU A 63 -12.51 5.09 1.93
C LEU A 63 -11.13 5.76 1.87
N GLN A 64 -11.09 7.08 1.84
CA GLN A 64 -9.83 7.80 1.81
C GLN A 64 -9.02 7.56 3.10
N LYS A 65 -9.68 7.54 4.24
CA LYS A 65 -9.00 7.24 5.51
C LYS A 65 -8.41 5.85 5.50
N LEU A 66 -9.15 4.86 5.01
CA LEU A 66 -8.65 3.50 4.91
C LEU A 66 -7.42 3.41 4.01
N VAL A 67 -7.48 4.07 2.86
CA VAL A 67 -6.35 4.09 1.92
C VAL A 67 -5.13 4.74 2.57
N ASP A 68 -5.32 5.86 3.24
CA ASP A 68 -4.24 6.57 3.91
C ASP A 68 -3.62 5.72 5.02
N ASP A 69 -4.45 5.06 5.82
CA ASP A 69 -3.98 4.19 6.90
C ASP A 69 -3.16 3.03 6.37
N TYR A 70 -3.64 2.36 5.33
CA TYR A 70 -2.90 1.26 4.72
C TYR A 70 -1.60 1.72 4.08
N THR A 71 -1.63 2.87 3.42
CA THR A 71 -0.43 3.44 2.81
C THR A 71 0.63 3.74 3.87
N GLU A 72 0.23 4.30 5.00
CA GLU A 72 1.15 4.56 6.11
C GLU A 72 1.70 3.28 6.70
N LYS A 73 0.87 2.27 6.88
CA LYS A 73 1.31 0.98 7.39
C LYS A 73 2.34 0.34 6.48
N ILE A 74 2.10 0.40 5.18
CA ILE A 74 3.04 -0.14 4.19
C ILE A 74 4.36 0.60 4.26
N LYS A 75 4.31 1.91 4.34
CA LYS A 75 5.51 2.74 4.44
C LYS A 75 6.30 2.40 5.69
N SER A 76 5.64 2.27 6.82
CA SER A 76 6.28 1.91 8.09
C SER A 76 6.91 0.53 8.01
N LEU A 77 6.21 -0.45 7.42
CA LEU A 77 6.75 -1.79 7.27
C LEU A 77 7.97 -1.82 6.37
N VAL A 78 7.94 -1.07 5.28
CA VAL A 78 9.08 -0.98 4.36
C VAL A 78 10.28 -0.38 5.06
N GLU A 79 10.10 0.69 5.79
CA GLU A 79 11.18 1.33 6.53
C GLU A 79 11.77 0.41 7.60
N LYS A 80 10.91 -0.29 8.31
CA LYS A 80 11.34 -1.25 9.32
C LYS A 80 12.18 -2.36 8.71
N LYS A 81 11.73 -2.90 7.58
CA LYS A 81 12.48 -3.95 6.90
C LYS A 81 13.81 -3.45 6.36
N LYS A 82 13.84 -2.25 5.83
CA LYS A 82 15.10 -1.66 5.37
C LYS A 82 16.08 -1.47 6.52
N ASN A 83 15.60 -1.06 7.69
CA ASN A 83 16.45 -0.89 8.86
C ASN A 83 16.98 -2.25 9.34
N GLU A 84 16.23 -3.31 9.20
CA GLU A 84 16.69 -4.66 9.54
C GLU A 84 17.79 -5.14 8.61
N LEU A 85 17.87 -4.60 7.41
CA LEU A 85 18.89 -4.98 6.44
C LEU A 85 20.23 -4.28 6.69
N VAL A 86 20.26 -3.29 7.52
CA VAL A 86 21.48 -2.50 7.77
C VAL A 86 22.32 -3.05 8.90
#